data_ea2a255b0041d4638a9ad2354525d27f
#
_entry.id   ea2a255b0041d4638a9ad2354525d27f
#
_cell.length_a   1.000
_cell.length_b   1.000
_cell.length_c   1.000
_cell.angle_alpha   90.00
_cell.angle_beta   90.00
_cell.angle_gamma   90.00
#
_symmetry.space_group_name_H-M   'P 1'
#
loop_
_entity.id
_entity.type
_entity.pdbx_description
1 polymer ?
#
loop_
_entity_poly.entity_id
_entity_poly.type
_entity_poly.pdbx_seq_one_letter_code
_entity_poly.pdbx_strand_id
1 'polypeptide(L)'
;VIPEAENVSDAFKSKLSAYVEAGGRLIVSGAHVALQYGDLAGVSPASGTAIGWLPAGNGAVKCSGSYQKTVLNGARVLHPVLENQSIPADDKELVPASTLNQVGQGSVAAIHGPIFRNYFQGRYPGLRQVIGEVAAALETPGLSRTCAPWYVEMALRKKDGRTLAHFVNRSVSGYQSSYYHLVEHVPDAGTFSIEIPMAEKPQRCYMSPDPVGLEWHWKDGVLSANISALHIHNILVIE
;
A
#
# COMPACT_ATOMS: atom_id res chain seq x y z
N VAL A 1 -2.61 -2.62 -7.56
CA VAL A 1 -2.76 -3.62 -6.49
C VAL A 1 -3.98 -4.49 -6.79
N ILE A 2 -3.84 -5.80 -6.67
CA ILE A 2 -4.94 -6.77 -6.82
C ILE A 2 -5.05 -7.53 -5.49
N PRO A 3 -5.98 -7.11 -4.63
CA PRO A 3 -6.15 -7.72 -3.32
C PRO A 3 -7.03 -8.98 -3.43
N GLU A 4 -6.49 -10.12 -3.04
CA GLU A 4 -7.20 -11.36 -2.72
C GLU A 4 -8.29 -11.78 -3.73
N ALA A 5 -8.04 -11.53 -5.04
CA ALA A 5 -8.94 -11.94 -6.10
C ALA A 5 -8.88 -13.47 -6.28
N GLU A 6 -10.01 -14.15 -6.17
CA GLU A 6 -10.10 -15.60 -6.30
C GLU A 6 -10.11 -16.06 -7.76
N ASN A 7 -10.70 -15.25 -8.65
CA ASN A 7 -10.81 -15.58 -10.06
C ASN A 7 -10.41 -14.39 -10.93
N VAL A 8 -9.44 -14.63 -11.79
CA VAL A 8 -8.94 -13.64 -12.73
C VAL A 8 -8.89 -14.25 -14.12
N SER A 9 -9.50 -13.59 -15.11
CA SER A 9 -9.53 -14.08 -16.48
C SER A 9 -8.14 -14.06 -17.13
N ASP A 10 -7.87 -14.98 -18.02
CA ASP A 10 -6.58 -15.09 -18.73
C ASP A 10 -6.29 -13.84 -19.57
N ALA A 11 -7.33 -13.22 -20.14
CA ALA A 11 -7.19 -11.95 -20.86
C ALA A 11 -6.70 -10.82 -19.94
N PHE A 12 -7.15 -10.79 -18.68
CA PHE A 12 -6.66 -9.79 -17.71
C PHE A 12 -5.25 -10.12 -17.22
N LYS A 13 -4.93 -11.41 -16.98
CA LYS A 13 -3.56 -11.84 -16.65
C LYS A 13 -2.57 -11.43 -17.76
N SER A 14 -2.93 -11.64 -19.03
CA SER A 14 -2.08 -11.22 -20.16
C SER A 14 -1.83 -9.71 -20.19
N LYS A 15 -2.85 -8.90 -19.86
CA LYS A 15 -2.68 -7.44 -19.72
C LYS A 15 -1.75 -7.06 -18.57
N LEU A 16 -1.83 -7.78 -17.44
CA LEU A 16 -0.95 -7.57 -16.31
C LEU A 16 0.50 -7.93 -16.63
N SER A 17 0.71 -9.05 -17.36
CA SER A 17 2.05 -9.45 -17.83
C SER A 17 2.66 -8.35 -18.69
N ALA A 18 1.96 -7.92 -19.74
CA ALA A 18 2.41 -6.85 -20.60
C ALA A 18 2.68 -5.53 -19.84
N TYR A 19 1.84 -5.17 -18.88
CA TYR A 19 2.04 -4.01 -18.03
C TYR A 19 3.32 -4.10 -17.20
N VAL A 20 3.57 -5.26 -16.57
CA VAL A 20 4.77 -5.46 -15.76
C VAL A 20 6.02 -5.51 -16.63
N GLU A 21 6.01 -6.26 -17.72
CA GLU A 21 7.13 -6.35 -18.67
C GLU A 21 7.58 -4.98 -19.20
N ALA A 22 6.62 -4.07 -19.41
CA ALA A 22 6.86 -2.69 -19.83
C ALA A 22 7.34 -1.75 -18.70
N GLY A 23 7.65 -2.26 -17.51
CA GLY A 23 8.14 -1.46 -16.38
C GLY A 23 7.12 -1.20 -15.28
N GLY A 24 5.93 -1.79 -15.37
CA GLY A 24 4.89 -1.65 -14.35
C GLY A 24 5.27 -2.26 -13.01
N ARG A 25 4.66 -1.76 -11.96
CA ARG A 25 4.81 -2.24 -10.58
C ARG A 25 3.49 -2.81 -10.10
N LEU A 26 3.50 -4.08 -9.66
CA LEU A 26 2.28 -4.82 -9.33
C LEU A 26 2.38 -5.43 -7.93
N ILE A 27 1.32 -5.30 -7.13
CA ILE A 27 1.11 -6.08 -5.90
C ILE A 27 -0.06 -7.00 -6.12
N VAL A 28 0.14 -8.29 -5.88
CA VAL A 28 -0.91 -9.32 -5.85
C VAL A 28 -0.94 -9.96 -4.47
N SER A 29 -2.14 -10.29 -3.97
CA SER A 29 -2.24 -10.96 -2.67
C SER A 29 -3.34 -12.01 -2.63
N GLY A 30 -3.20 -12.96 -1.71
CA GLY A 30 -4.17 -14.01 -1.45
C GLY A 30 -3.55 -15.41 -1.46
N ALA A 31 -4.32 -16.38 -0.99
CA ALA A 31 -3.89 -17.79 -0.94
C ALA A 31 -3.73 -18.44 -2.32
N HIS A 32 -4.24 -17.82 -3.39
CA HIS A 32 -4.20 -18.38 -4.76
C HIS A 32 -3.16 -17.71 -5.66
N VAL A 33 -2.31 -16.83 -5.10
CA VAL A 33 -1.32 -16.07 -5.89
C VAL A 33 -0.40 -16.99 -6.71
N ALA A 34 0.13 -18.04 -6.11
CA ALA A 34 1.03 -18.98 -6.79
C ALA A 34 0.33 -19.75 -7.92
N LEU A 35 -0.97 -20.03 -7.81
CA LEU A 35 -1.77 -20.68 -8.85
C LEU A 35 -2.14 -19.72 -9.99
N GLN A 36 -2.46 -18.48 -9.65
CA GLN A 36 -2.99 -17.52 -10.63
C GLN A 36 -1.91 -16.67 -11.31
N TYR A 37 -0.84 -16.37 -10.58
CA TYR A 37 0.20 -15.42 -10.99
C TYR A 37 1.61 -15.99 -10.82
N GLY A 38 1.77 -17.34 -10.75
CA GLY A 38 3.03 -17.99 -10.41
C GLY A 38 4.21 -17.49 -11.26
N ASP A 39 4.03 -17.43 -12.57
CA ASP A 39 5.08 -16.95 -13.49
C ASP A 39 5.45 -15.50 -13.23
N LEU A 40 4.46 -14.62 -13.03
CA LEU A 40 4.69 -13.21 -12.69
C LEU A 40 5.30 -13.04 -11.29
N ALA A 41 4.81 -13.79 -10.33
CA ALA A 41 5.27 -13.74 -8.95
C ALA A 41 6.61 -14.47 -8.72
N GLY A 42 7.10 -15.24 -9.72
CA GLY A 42 8.33 -16.02 -9.61
C GLY A 42 8.26 -17.12 -8.56
N VAL A 43 7.09 -17.78 -8.45
CA VAL A 43 6.83 -18.85 -7.48
C VAL A 43 5.96 -19.95 -8.07
N SER A 44 6.04 -21.15 -7.51
CA SER A 44 5.12 -22.25 -7.76
C SER A 44 4.39 -22.66 -6.50
N PRO A 45 3.16 -23.18 -6.57
CA PRO A 45 2.46 -23.67 -5.41
C PRO A 45 3.15 -24.92 -4.84
N ALA A 46 3.28 -24.97 -3.51
CA ALA A 46 3.68 -26.15 -2.77
C ALA A 46 2.51 -26.71 -1.96
N SER A 47 2.62 -27.95 -1.52
CA SER A 47 1.57 -28.59 -0.73
C SER A 47 1.46 -27.96 0.67
N GLY A 48 0.21 -27.69 1.08
CA GLY A 48 -0.12 -27.22 2.41
C GLY A 48 -0.05 -25.69 2.57
N THR A 49 -0.34 -25.29 3.79
CA THR A 49 -0.38 -23.88 4.21
C THR A 49 0.39 -23.68 5.50
N ALA A 50 0.71 -22.44 5.83
CA ALA A 50 1.27 -22.04 7.11
C ALA A 50 0.34 -21.01 7.76
N ILE A 51 0.29 -21.02 9.09
CA ILE A 51 -0.40 -20.02 9.92
C ILE A 51 0.65 -19.46 10.88
N GLY A 52 0.72 -18.14 10.98
CA GLY A 52 1.75 -17.58 11.83
C GLY A 52 1.68 -16.06 11.95
N TRP A 53 2.83 -15.52 12.25
CA TRP A 53 3.07 -14.10 12.45
C TRP A 53 3.91 -13.56 11.29
N LEU A 54 3.83 -12.27 11.06
CA LEU A 54 4.66 -11.56 10.08
C LEU A 54 5.61 -10.64 10.83
N PRO A 55 6.89 -10.55 10.44
CA PRO A 55 7.76 -9.49 10.93
C PRO A 55 7.15 -8.13 10.60
N ALA A 56 7.18 -7.20 11.54
CA ALA A 56 6.71 -5.84 11.38
C ALA A 56 7.58 -4.91 12.25
N GLY A 57 8.52 -4.20 11.64
CA GLY A 57 9.51 -3.40 12.36
C GLY A 57 10.32 -4.24 13.36
N ASN A 58 10.32 -3.82 14.62
CA ASN A 58 11.04 -4.52 15.71
C ASN A 58 10.21 -5.64 16.37
N GLY A 59 9.08 -6.01 15.82
CA GLY A 59 8.18 -7.01 16.38
C GLY A 59 7.53 -7.88 15.33
N ALA A 60 6.44 -8.52 15.70
CA ALA A 60 5.65 -9.34 14.79
C ALA A 60 4.15 -9.09 14.97
N VAL A 61 3.39 -9.22 13.88
CA VAL A 61 1.94 -9.05 13.86
C VAL A 61 1.26 -10.35 13.43
N LYS A 62 0.19 -10.72 14.13
CA LYS A 62 -0.65 -11.86 13.73
C LYS A 62 -1.54 -11.46 12.55
N CYS A 63 -1.51 -12.28 11.50
CA CYS A 63 -2.47 -12.20 10.42
C CYS A 63 -3.36 -13.45 10.48
N SER A 64 -4.66 -13.27 10.61
CA SER A 64 -5.61 -14.38 10.66
C SER A 64 -5.81 -14.99 9.27
N GLY A 65 -5.79 -16.31 9.19
CA GLY A 65 -5.84 -17.08 7.96
C GLY A 65 -4.54 -17.75 7.60
N SER A 66 -4.54 -18.48 6.50
CA SER A 66 -3.41 -19.29 6.07
C SER A 66 -2.65 -18.64 4.91
N TYR A 67 -1.35 -18.86 4.90
CA TYR A 67 -0.44 -18.54 3.82
C TYR A 67 -0.18 -19.79 2.98
N GLN A 68 -0.36 -19.69 1.67
CA GLN A 68 0.00 -20.76 0.74
C GLN A 68 1.50 -21.00 0.77
N LYS A 69 1.92 -22.24 1.02
CA LYS A 69 3.32 -22.61 0.84
C LYS A 69 3.71 -22.53 -0.63
N THR A 70 4.88 -21.97 -0.90
CA THR A 70 5.38 -21.74 -2.26
C THR A 70 6.83 -22.19 -2.39
N VAL A 71 7.21 -22.62 -3.60
CA VAL A 71 8.59 -22.81 -4.03
C VAL A 71 9.01 -21.58 -4.83
N LEU A 72 10.19 -21.06 -4.55
CA LEU A 72 10.73 -19.89 -5.25
C LEU A 72 11.27 -20.27 -6.63
N ASN A 73 10.84 -19.56 -7.66
CA ASN A 73 11.31 -19.71 -9.04
C ASN A 73 11.89 -18.37 -9.53
N GLY A 74 12.90 -17.87 -8.83
CA GLY A 74 13.53 -16.59 -9.14
C GLY A 74 13.10 -15.43 -8.23
N ALA A 75 11.99 -15.53 -7.53
CA ALA A 75 11.59 -14.52 -6.55
C ALA A 75 12.48 -14.55 -5.30
N ARG A 76 12.68 -13.39 -4.68
CA ARG A 76 13.29 -13.29 -3.35
C ARG A 76 12.22 -13.10 -2.27
N VAL A 77 12.46 -13.63 -1.08
CA VAL A 77 11.58 -13.44 0.08
C VAL A 77 11.71 -12.02 0.61
N LEU A 78 10.56 -11.38 0.89
CA LEU A 78 10.48 -10.12 1.62
C LEU A 78 10.18 -10.36 3.10
N HIS A 79 9.14 -11.15 3.37
CA HIS A 79 8.74 -11.49 4.73
C HIS A 79 8.49 -13.01 4.81
N PRO A 80 8.98 -13.68 5.86
CA PRO A 80 8.62 -15.05 6.17
C PRO A 80 7.34 -15.11 7.02
N VAL A 81 6.73 -16.30 7.08
CA VAL A 81 5.76 -16.65 8.12
C VAL A 81 6.53 -17.17 9.33
N LEU A 82 6.35 -16.51 10.48
CA LEU A 82 6.94 -16.90 11.75
C LEU A 82 5.98 -17.81 12.54
N GLU A 83 6.49 -18.82 13.20
CA GLU A 83 5.71 -19.71 14.07
C GLU A 83 5.18 -19.00 15.33
N ASN A 84 5.95 -18.05 15.82
CA ASN A 84 5.64 -17.24 17.00
C ASN A 84 6.10 -15.77 16.81
N GLN A 85 6.03 -14.96 17.85
CA GLN A 85 6.39 -13.53 17.79
C GLN A 85 7.90 -13.24 17.72
N SER A 86 8.74 -14.28 17.89
CA SER A 86 10.19 -14.12 17.86
C SER A 86 10.71 -14.32 16.45
N ILE A 87 11.58 -13.42 16.01
CA ILE A 87 12.31 -13.60 14.76
C ILE A 87 13.38 -14.68 15.03
N PRO A 88 13.41 -15.78 14.28
CA PRO A 88 14.41 -16.82 14.48
C PRO A 88 15.83 -16.26 14.28
N ALA A 89 16.75 -16.68 15.13
CA ALA A 89 18.16 -16.31 14.99
C ALA A 89 18.88 -17.09 13.87
N ASP A 90 18.30 -18.21 13.45
CA ASP A 90 18.88 -19.11 12.45
C ASP A 90 18.12 -19.02 11.12
N ASP A 91 18.84 -19.27 10.00
CA ASP A 91 18.31 -19.40 8.64
C ASP A 91 17.52 -20.72 8.47
N LYS A 92 16.49 -20.92 9.27
CA LYS A 92 15.53 -21.99 9.00
C LYS A 92 14.81 -21.68 7.70
N GLU A 93 14.51 -22.72 6.92
CA GLU A 93 13.68 -22.64 5.72
C GLU A 93 12.26 -22.19 6.13
N LEU A 94 12.06 -20.87 6.18
CA LEU A 94 10.80 -20.26 6.56
C LEU A 94 9.87 -20.20 5.37
N VAL A 95 8.58 -20.44 5.59
CA VAL A 95 7.56 -20.30 4.55
C VAL A 95 7.49 -18.84 4.11
N PRO A 96 7.62 -18.51 2.82
CA PRO A 96 7.45 -17.16 2.33
C PRO A 96 6.03 -16.64 2.58
N ALA A 97 5.90 -15.51 3.28
CA ALA A 97 4.65 -14.78 3.42
C ALA A 97 4.49 -13.74 2.31
N SER A 98 5.61 -13.14 1.90
CA SER A 98 5.64 -12.24 0.74
C SER A 98 6.96 -12.37 0.00
N THR A 99 6.90 -12.16 -1.31
CA THR A 99 8.03 -12.28 -2.25
C THR A 99 8.07 -11.10 -3.22
N LEU A 100 9.23 -10.89 -3.82
CA LEU A 100 9.44 -9.93 -4.91
C LEU A 100 10.11 -10.63 -6.08
N ASN A 101 9.54 -10.45 -7.27
CA ASN A 101 10.08 -10.94 -8.54
C ASN A 101 10.31 -9.80 -9.53
N GLN A 102 11.36 -9.90 -10.34
CA GLN A 102 11.63 -9.00 -11.45
C GLN A 102 11.13 -9.64 -12.73
N VAL A 103 10.37 -8.90 -13.53
CA VAL A 103 9.81 -9.38 -14.79
C VAL A 103 9.98 -8.30 -15.87
N GLY A 104 10.83 -8.55 -16.84
CA GLY A 104 11.18 -7.54 -17.84
C GLY A 104 11.78 -6.30 -17.20
N GLN A 105 11.16 -5.13 -17.41
CA GLN A 105 11.56 -3.86 -16.80
C GLN A 105 10.79 -3.55 -15.51
N GLY A 106 9.82 -4.38 -15.16
CA GLY A 106 8.95 -4.19 -14.00
C GLY A 106 9.20 -5.17 -12.87
N SER A 107 8.35 -5.09 -11.84
CA SER A 107 8.42 -5.98 -10.70
C SER A 107 7.06 -6.32 -10.11
N VAL A 108 6.97 -7.49 -9.51
CA VAL A 108 5.77 -8.01 -8.86
C VAL A 108 6.10 -8.36 -7.42
N ALA A 109 5.40 -7.73 -6.49
CA ALA A 109 5.39 -8.14 -5.11
C ALA A 109 4.15 -9.01 -4.85
N ALA A 110 4.37 -10.20 -4.30
CA ALA A 110 3.31 -11.15 -4.01
C ALA A 110 3.20 -11.38 -2.51
N ILE A 111 1.97 -11.39 -1.99
CA ILE A 111 1.66 -11.74 -0.60
C ILE A 111 0.80 -13.00 -0.62
N HIS A 112 1.30 -14.08 -0.05
CA HIS A 112 0.71 -15.43 -0.17
C HIS A 112 -0.41 -15.72 0.85
N GLY A 113 -1.02 -14.68 1.41
CA GLY A 113 -2.08 -14.78 2.41
C GLY A 113 -2.99 -13.56 2.46
N PRO A 114 -4.01 -13.55 3.36
CA PRO A 114 -5.12 -12.60 3.34
C PRO A 114 -4.83 -11.30 4.10
N ILE A 115 -3.71 -10.62 3.81
CA ILE A 115 -3.27 -9.44 4.57
C ILE A 115 -4.20 -8.24 4.41
N PHE A 116 -4.72 -8.00 3.19
CA PHE A 116 -5.59 -6.83 2.95
C PHE A 116 -6.94 -7.00 3.63
N ARG A 117 -7.53 -8.21 3.60
CA ARG A 117 -8.75 -8.54 4.35
C ARG A 117 -8.56 -8.31 5.85
N ASN A 118 -7.45 -8.81 6.39
CA ASN A 118 -7.13 -8.63 7.81
C ASN A 118 -6.94 -7.17 8.19
N TYR A 119 -6.23 -6.42 7.35
CA TYR A 119 -6.06 -4.98 7.56
C TYR A 119 -7.40 -4.24 7.47
N PHE A 120 -8.24 -4.57 6.50
CA PHE A 120 -9.56 -3.96 6.37
C PHE A 120 -10.42 -4.19 7.62
N GLN A 121 -10.41 -5.40 8.16
CA GLN A 121 -11.22 -5.78 9.33
C GLN A 121 -10.70 -5.21 10.65
N GLY A 122 -9.39 -5.28 10.86
CA GLY A 122 -8.79 -4.98 12.17
C GLY A 122 -8.03 -3.65 12.25
N ARG A 123 -7.64 -3.07 11.12
CA ARG A 123 -6.85 -1.83 11.05
C ARG A 123 -5.55 -1.85 11.87
N TYR A 124 -4.98 -3.03 12.11
CA TYR A 124 -3.76 -3.17 12.90
C TYR A 124 -2.57 -2.45 12.25
N PRO A 125 -1.87 -1.56 13.00
CA PRO A 125 -0.73 -0.80 12.47
C PRO A 125 0.38 -1.69 11.91
N GLY A 126 0.68 -2.82 12.54
CA GLY A 126 1.70 -3.77 12.07
C GLY A 126 1.38 -4.36 10.70
N LEU A 127 0.12 -4.68 10.39
CA LEU A 127 -0.27 -5.15 9.05
C LEU A 127 -0.08 -4.05 7.99
N ARG A 128 -0.41 -2.80 8.34
CA ARG A 128 -0.16 -1.65 7.46
C ARG A 128 1.33 -1.47 7.21
N GLN A 129 2.17 -1.67 8.23
CA GLN A 129 3.62 -1.60 8.09
C GLN A 129 4.13 -2.66 7.10
N VAL A 130 3.73 -3.92 7.23
CA VAL A 130 4.10 -4.98 6.29
C VAL A 130 3.65 -4.64 4.86
N ILE A 131 2.41 -4.15 4.67
CA ILE A 131 1.92 -3.70 3.36
C ILE A 131 2.79 -2.57 2.82
N GLY A 132 3.17 -1.62 3.66
CA GLY A 132 4.04 -0.51 3.31
C GLY A 132 5.45 -0.96 2.90
N GLU A 133 6.03 -1.91 3.61
CA GLU A 133 7.34 -2.49 3.30
C GLU A 133 7.31 -3.24 1.96
N VAL A 134 6.24 -4.01 1.69
CA VAL A 134 6.03 -4.67 0.39
C VAL A 134 5.89 -3.64 -0.74
N ALA A 135 5.16 -2.57 -0.51
CA ALA A 135 5.00 -1.51 -1.50
C ALA A 135 6.33 -0.75 -1.74
N ALA A 136 7.09 -0.48 -0.68
CA ALA A 136 8.40 0.17 -0.78
C ALA A 136 9.42 -0.68 -1.56
N ALA A 137 9.38 -2.00 -1.40
CA ALA A 137 10.27 -2.93 -2.12
C ALA A 137 10.09 -2.91 -3.64
N LEU A 138 8.96 -2.40 -4.15
CA LEU A 138 8.73 -2.21 -5.59
C LEU A 138 9.49 -1.00 -6.17
N GLU A 139 10.03 -0.12 -5.33
CA GLU A 139 10.78 1.07 -5.75
C GLU A 139 10.06 1.86 -6.84
N THR A 140 8.77 2.13 -6.63
CA THR A 140 7.93 2.79 -7.63
C THR A 140 8.36 4.25 -7.79
N PRO A 141 8.84 4.68 -8.96
CA PRO A 141 9.26 6.05 -9.17
C PRO A 141 8.05 7.00 -9.20
N GLY A 142 8.28 8.24 -8.80
CA GLY A 142 7.27 9.30 -8.93
C GLY A 142 6.05 9.17 -8.01
N LEU A 143 6.13 8.36 -6.96
CA LEU A 143 5.07 8.29 -5.96
C LEU A 143 5.04 9.53 -5.09
N SER A 144 3.86 10.08 -4.92
CA SER A 144 3.60 11.09 -3.89
C SER A 144 3.66 10.47 -2.51
N ARG A 145 4.21 11.23 -1.55
CA ARG A 145 4.40 10.80 -0.17
C ARG A 145 3.66 11.73 0.78
N THR A 146 3.27 11.21 1.92
CA THR A 146 2.69 12.01 3.00
C THR A 146 3.02 11.39 4.36
N CYS A 147 3.22 12.23 5.36
CA CYS A 147 3.28 11.82 6.76
C CYS A 147 1.93 12.00 7.48
N ALA A 148 0.84 12.15 6.73
CA ALA A 148 -0.49 12.26 7.30
C ALA A 148 -0.83 11.06 8.19
N PRO A 149 -1.66 11.25 9.22
CA PRO A 149 -2.21 10.14 9.99
C PRO A 149 -2.87 9.10 9.07
N TRP A 150 -2.83 7.84 9.46
CA TRP A 150 -3.31 6.70 8.66
C TRP A 150 -4.78 6.78 8.22
N TYR A 151 -5.58 7.59 8.90
CA TYR A 151 -7.00 7.83 8.60
C TYR A 151 -7.22 8.98 7.61
N VAL A 152 -6.18 9.66 7.17
CA VAL A 152 -6.26 10.65 6.10
C VAL A 152 -5.99 9.97 4.77
N GLU A 153 -6.97 10.00 3.88
CA GLU A 153 -6.82 9.53 2.51
C GLU A 153 -6.34 10.68 1.62
N MET A 154 -5.35 10.41 0.78
CA MET A 154 -4.89 11.34 -0.25
C MET A 154 -5.18 10.77 -1.63
N ALA A 155 -5.84 11.56 -2.49
CA ALA A 155 -6.10 11.19 -3.87
C ALA A 155 -5.68 12.31 -4.83
N LEU A 156 -4.81 11.99 -5.79
CA LEU A 156 -4.40 12.93 -6.83
C LEU A 156 -5.33 12.81 -8.04
N ARG A 157 -5.70 13.97 -8.58
CA ARG A 157 -6.49 14.10 -9.81
C ARG A 157 -5.89 15.19 -10.69
N LYS A 158 -6.09 15.06 -12.00
CA LYS A 158 -5.81 16.12 -12.97
C LYS A 158 -7.12 16.62 -13.56
N LYS A 159 -7.30 17.93 -13.57
CA LYS A 159 -8.48 18.58 -14.17
C LYS A 159 -8.09 19.96 -14.71
N ASP A 160 -8.42 20.23 -15.97
CA ASP A 160 -8.21 21.53 -16.63
C ASP A 160 -6.75 22.06 -16.48
N GLY A 161 -5.76 21.18 -16.67
CA GLY A 161 -4.34 21.51 -16.55
C GLY A 161 -3.82 21.59 -15.11
N ARG A 162 -4.70 21.50 -14.11
CA ARG A 162 -4.34 21.55 -12.68
C ARG A 162 -4.13 20.17 -12.10
N THR A 163 -3.26 20.07 -11.11
CA THR A 163 -3.20 18.90 -10.23
C THR A 163 -3.94 19.21 -8.93
N LEU A 164 -4.85 18.32 -8.56
CA LEU A 164 -5.70 18.44 -7.37
C LEU A 164 -5.31 17.30 -6.42
N ALA A 165 -4.80 17.63 -5.24
CA ALA A 165 -4.60 16.67 -4.17
C ALA A 165 -5.74 16.79 -3.16
N HIS A 166 -6.63 15.81 -3.18
CA HIS A 166 -7.74 15.71 -2.24
C HIS A 166 -7.26 15.03 -0.96
N PHE A 167 -7.59 15.61 0.17
CA PHE A 167 -7.37 15.03 1.50
C PHE A 167 -8.73 14.82 2.15
N VAL A 168 -8.99 13.58 2.58
CA VAL A 168 -10.23 13.22 3.27
C VAL A 168 -9.86 12.65 4.64
N ASN A 169 -10.30 13.33 5.68
CA ASN A 169 -10.16 12.88 7.05
C ASN A 169 -11.25 11.85 7.36
N ARG A 170 -10.85 10.62 7.58
CA ARG A 170 -11.73 9.50 7.94
C ARG A 170 -11.66 9.12 9.41
N SER A 171 -11.07 9.97 10.23
CA SER A 171 -11.14 9.79 11.67
C SER A 171 -12.60 9.94 12.12
N VAL A 172 -13.03 9.03 12.97
CA VAL A 172 -14.36 9.09 13.57
C VAL A 172 -14.25 8.78 15.05
N SER A 173 -14.96 9.54 15.86
CA SER A 173 -15.28 9.17 17.23
C SER A 173 -16.73 8.69 17.26
N GLY A 174 -16.97 7.55 17.85
CA GLY A 174 -18.29 6.95 17.92
C GLY A 174 -18.30 5.46 17.64
N TYR A 175 -19.48 4.87 17.68
CA TYR A 175 -19.66 3.44 17.49
C TYR A 175 -19.64 3.07 16.01
N GLN A 176 -18.85 2.06 15.66
CA GLN A 176 -18.81 1.49 14.32
C GLN A 176 -19.27 0.03 14.35
N SER A 177 -20.21 -0.32 13.50
CA SER A 177 -20.63 -1.69 13.27
C SER A 177 -20.61 -2.04 11.79
N SER A 178 -20.86 -3.29 11.45
CA SER A 178 -20.99 -3.73 10.07
C SER A 178 -22.21 -3.14 9.34
N TYR A 179 -23.18 -2.60 10.07
CA TYR A 179 -24.45 -2.12 9.54
C TYR A 179 -24.60 -0.60 9.55
N TYR A 180 -23.97 0.09 10.51
CA TYR A 180 -24.05 1.55 10.62
C TYR A 180 -22.84 2.14 11.31
N HIS A 181 -22.59 3.41 11.01
CA HIS A 181 -21.57 4.23 11.65
C HIS A 181 -22.23 5.42 12.30
N LEU A 182 -22.09 5.53 13.61
CA LEU A 182 -22.50 6.71 14.35
C LEU A 182 -21.28 7.62 14.51
N VAL A 183 -21.32 8.78 13.90
CA VAL A 183 -20.27 9.79 13.97
C VAL A 183 -20.76 10.93 14.88
N GLU A 184 -20.19 11.06 16.04
CA GLU A 184 -20.51 12.13 16.98
C GLU A 184 -19.61 13.35 16.78
N HIS A 185 -18.35 13.12 16.46
CA HIS A 185 -17.34 14.14 16.29
C HIS A 185 -16.28 13.69 15.30
N VAL A 186 -15.80 14.62 14.48
CA VAL A 186 -14.65 14.42 13.60
C VAL A 186 -13.52 15.31 14.12
N PRO A 187 -12.49 14.74 14.76
CA PRO A 187 -11.35 15.53 15.23
C PRO A 187 -10.51 16.00 14.04
N ASP A 188 -9.91 17.17 14.15
CA ASP A 188 -8.97 17.66 13.15
C ASP A 188 -7.75 16.72 13.02
N ALA A 189 -7.27 16.53 11.80
CA ALA A 189 -6.15 15.63 11.53
C ALA A 189 -4.77 16.17 11.96
N GLY A 190 -4.73 17.43 12.45
CA GLY A 190 -3.47 18.11 12.75
C GLY A 190 -2.71 18.52 11.48
N THR A 191 -1.47 18.92 11.67
CA THR A 191 -0.58 19.31 10.56
C THR A 191 0.23 18.12 10.07
N PHE A 192 0.33 17.95 8.75
CA PHE A 192 1.14 16.90 8.12
C PHE A 192 1.80 17.41 6.84
N SER A 193 2.93 16.82 6.49
CA SER A 193 3.64 17.15 5.25
C SER A 193 3.21 16.24 4.09
N ILE A 194 3.38 16.79 2.88
CA ILE A 194 3.21 16.05 1.63
C ILE A 194 4.38 16.33 0.69
N GLU A 195 4.68 15.37 -0.17
CA GLU A 195 5.63 15.49 -1.27
C GLU A 195 4.97 14.97 -2.54
N ILE A 196 4.94 15.79 -3.58
CA ILE A 196 4.34 15.44 -4.87
C ILE A 196 5.39 15.65 -5.96
N PRO A 197 5.83 14.60 -6.67
CA PRO A 197 6.71 14.75 -7.83
C PRO A 197 6.04 15.57 -8.91
N MET A 198 6.73 16.64 -9.36
CA MET A 198 6.27 17.55 -10.39
C MET A 198 7.42 17.98 -11.28
N ALA A 199 7.35 17.67 -12.57
CA ALA A 199 8.42 17.96 -13.53
C ALA A 199 8.73 19.46 -13.63
N GLU A 200 7.71 20.31 -13.47
CA GLU A 200 7.81 21.76 -13.57
C GLU A 200 7.41 22.40 -12.25
N LYS A 201 8.04 23.55 -11.97
CA LYS A 201 7.73 24.37 -10.79
C LYS A 201 6.29 24.93 -10.94
N PRO A 202 5.40 24.69 -9.97
CA PRO A 202 4.07 25.30 -9.97
C PRO A 202 4.13 26.82 -9.95
N GLN A 203 3.19 27.45 -10.61
CA GLN A 203 3.02 28.91 -10.55
C GLN A 203 2.34 29.32 -9.24
N ARG A 204 1.39 28.49 -8.80
CA ARG A 204 0.57 28.77 -7.63
C ARG A 204 0.13 27.47 -6.95
N CYS A 205 0.11 27.49 -5.61
CA CYS A 205 -0.48 26.43 -4.79
C CYS A 205 -1.39 27.07 -3.72
N TYR A 206 -2.58 26.53 -3.54
CA TYR A 206 -3.52 27.02 -2.55
C TYR A 206 -4.51 25.95 -2.11
N MET A 207 -5.08 26.12 -0.92
CA MET A 207 -6.13 25.25 -0.41
C MET A 207 -7.52 25.68 -0.89
N SER A 208 -8.43 24.71 -1.05
CA SER A 208 -9.84 24.91 -1.42
C SER A 208 -10.71 23.93 -0.63
N PRO A 209 -11.93 24.31 -0.16
CA PRO A 209 -12.63 25.57 -0.44
C PRO A 209 -12.08 26.76 0.34
N ASP A 210 -11.44 26.54 1.49
CA ASP A 210 -10.96 27.61 2.35
C ASP A 210 -9.50 27.93 2.02
N PRO A 211 -9.21 29.13 1.47
CA PRO A 211 -7.84 29.54 1.16
C PRO A 211 -7.06 29.88 2.43
N VAL A 212 -6.69 28.86 3.19
CA VAL A 212 -5.77 29.01 4.31
C VAL A 212 -4.36 29.20 3.76
N GLY A 213 -3.55 30.04 4.39
CA GLY A 213 -2.17 30.25 4.01
C GLY A 213 -1.43 28.89 3.93
N LEU A 214 -0.83 28.63 2.80
CA LEU A 214 -0.10 27.40 2.52
C LEU A 214 1.37 27.72 2.36
N GLU A 215 2.21 27.13 3.20
CA GLU A 215 3.66 27.09 2.98
C GLU A 215 4.02 25.93 2.07
N TRP A 216 4.61 26.25 0.92
CA TRP A 216 5.05 25.24 -0.02
C TRP A 216 6.40 25.59 -0.64
N HIS A 217 7.13 24.57 -1.06
CA HIS A 217 8.42 24.67 -1.73
C HIS A 217 8.45 23.73 -2.92
N TRP A 218 9.18 24.12 -3.97
CA TRP A 218 9.51 23.23 -5.07
C TRP A 218 11.02 23.16 -5.24
N LYS A 219 11.56 21.96 -5.18
CA LYS A 219 12.99 21.70 -5.32
C LYS A 219 13.21 20.34 -5.96
N ASP A 220 14.15 20.26 -6.90
CA ASP A 220 14.60 19.01 -7.52
C ASP A 220 13.45 18.14 -8.08
N GLY A 221 12.42 18.79 -8.68
CA GLY A 221 11.29 18.07 -9.25
C GLY A 221 10.24 17.60 -8.22
N VAL A 222 10.28 18.11 -6.99
CA VAL A 222 9.33 17.76 -5.94
C VAL A 222 8.71 19.01 -5.34
N LEU A 223 7.38 19.03 -5.30
CA LEU A 223 6.59 19.97 -4.52
C LEU A 223 6.45 19.44 -3.11
N SER A 224 6.86 20.19 -2.11
CA SER A 224 6.64 19.91 -0.68
C SER A 224 5.73 20.96 -0.08
N ALA A 225 4.76 20.56 0.73
CA ALA A 225 3.85 21.46 1.42
C ALA A 225 3.43 20.91 2.78
N ASN A 226 3.08 21.84 3.71
CA ASN A 226 2.48 21.49 4.99
C ASN A 226 0.99 21.78 4.96
N ILE A 227 0.19 20.74 5.16
CA ILE A 227 -1.26 20.82 5.23
C ILE A 227 -1.66 20.95 6.70
N SER A 228 -2.36 22.01 7.02
CA SER A 228 -2.88 22.27 8.37
C SER A 228 -4.41 22.31 8.36
N ALA A 229 -5.01 22.12 9.53
CA ALA A 229 -6.45 22.29 9.77
C ALA A 229 -7.36 21.46 8.85
N LEU A 230 -6.97 20.23 8.53
CA LEU A 230 -7.85 19.31 7.82
C LEU A 230 -8.95 18.81 8.76
N HIS A 231 -10.15 19.36 8.63
CA HIS A 231 -11.33 18.90 9.38
C HIS A 231 -11.95 17.68 8.70
N ILE A 232 -12.70 17.85 7.62
CA ILE A 232 -13.35 16.74 6.91
C ILE A 232 -12.66 16.51 5.56
N HIS A 233 -12.60 17.53 4.71
CA HIS A 233 -12.08 17.43 3.35
C HIS A 233 -11.50 18.78 2.91
N ASN A 234 -10.31 18.72 2.33
CA ASN A 234 -9.67 19.86 1.68
C ASN A 234 -8.98 19.42 0.39
N ILE A 235 -8.72 20.36 -0.48
CA ILE A 235 -8.05 20.14 -1.76
C ILE A 235 -6.88 21.09 -1.87
N LEU A 236 -5.67 20.56 -2.07
CA LEU A 236 -4.55 21.34 -2.54
C LEU A 236 -4.66 21.47 -4.06
N VAL A 237 -4.84 22.68 -4.53
CA VAL A 237 -4.84 23.02 -5.95
C VAL A 237 -3.46 23.48 -6.36
N ILE A 238 -2.91 22.88 -7.42
CA ILE A 238 -1.58 23.13 -7.96
C ILE A 238 -1.71 23.54 -9.42
N GLU A 239 -1.27 24.78 -9.76
CA GLU A 239 -1.35 25.41 -11.08
C GLU A 239 0.03 25.68 -11.66
#